data_e05e09c81133160cfac4718a69ac1990
#
_entry.id   e05e09c81133160cfac4718a69ac1990
#
_cell.length_a   1.000
_cell.length_b   1.000
_cell.length_c   1.000
_cell.angle_alpha   90.00
_cell.angle_beta   90.00
_cell.angle_gamma   90.00
#
_symmetry.space_group_name_H-M   'P 1'
#
loop_
_entity.id
_entity.type
_entity.pdbx_description
1 polymer ?
#
loop_
_entity_poly.entity_id
_entity_poly.type
_entity_poly.pdbx_seq_one_letter_code
_entity_poly.pdbx_strand_id
1 'polypeptide(L)'
;MLPTFKKLIAIAIFFAALKLVVDFPYFKEVKSSIAHRNLANATSDTETLRQTATNKPPASPQTSPYQKFDVVVYGDEVPGICAAVWAKKTLGEKGKVALVRSNYKTDLLGGVLTRGGLGYVDLDKIPDWYNQPYAQCFREFLDKANVPESCLEPKRADRALKEMLSEAGIKVISNSTLIPHVVGKKIEYAEVKGSDVKIKANSFIDVTQDAELARKAGLSYYTGYESQNIKSKNETLAISIVPTITGLTMSDLRRMEDNILYNTPLVEQIKASITKYKDDASTEFWMRNFWSTIYQPYRDGYNIRSVALGAAYHAERNLPFTQDKGFFFDKANICVYKDDSLSWNGFLFKYQVDKLMQIEANGRKPTPEMVKEMSYLQSWLQKRSGKDVRIFIPDEVYIRQTLNVRDVVDPLTGKEIIQGGTEPSKSIGSFSYDFDLRGGVTNLESRIPPLPVYNFGIESALASSVNNLAIVGRSSGYIGMAVSVGRIATVNIYQGQGVGVAAGLASKWGVPLNTITSSKTRGKLEDLTGKTTYLSGRDTSYGVDYKEVK
;
A
#
# COMPACT_ATOMS: atom_id res chain seq x y z
N MET A 1 5.70 54.53 3.99
CA MET A 1 7.08 54.00 4.05
C MET A 1 7.20 52.82 5.02
N LEU A 2 6.36 51.79 4.93
CA LEU A 2 6.46 50.67 5.90
C LEU A 2 6.24 49.22 5.31
N PRO A 3 6.21 48.96 4.02
CA PRO A 3 6.16 47.57 3.51
C PRO A 3 7.54 46.97 3.17
N THR A 4 8.58 47.76 3.01
CA THR A 4 9.90 47.30 2.55
C THR A 4 10.75 46.68 3.67
N PHE A 5 10.53 47.06 4.92
CA PHE A 5 11.31 46.58 6.06
C PHE A 5 10.95 45.12 6.46
N LYS A 6 9.69 44.72 6.31
CA LYS A 6 9.26 43.35 6.64
C LYS A 6 9.77 42.31 5.63
N LYS A 7 9.97 42.67 4.36
CA LYS A 7 10.55 41.78 3.34
C LYS A 7 12.05 41.55 3.54
N LEU A 8 12.78 42.53 4.02
CA LEU A 8 14.22 42.43 4.32
C LEU A 8 14.49 41.53 5.54
N ILE A 9 13.64 41.59 6.57
CA ILE A 9 13.77 40.71 7.74
C ILE A 9 13.45 39.25 7.38
N ALA A 10 12.48 38.98 6.54
CA ALA A 10 12.15 37.62 6.08
C ALA A 10 13.28 37.00 5.25
N ILE A 11 13.96 37.79 4.42
CA ILE A 11 15.10 37.32 3.63
C ILE A 11 16.34 37.08 4.53
N ALA A 12 16.57 37.90 5.54
CA ALA A 12 17.68 37.71 6.49
C ALA A 12 17.49 36.45 7.37
N ILE A 13 16.25 36.14 7.77
CA ILE A 13 15.92 34.92 8.53
C ILE A 13 16.10 33.68 7.64
N PHE A 14 15.75 33.77 6.36
CA PHE A 14 15.92 32.67 5.40
C PHE A 14 17.39 32.33 5.15
N PHE A 15 18.26 33.35 5.03
CA PHE A 15 19.71 33.13 4.87
C PHE A 15 20.40 32.70 6.16
N ALA A 16 19.91 33.09 7.34
CA ALA A 16 20.43 32.60 8.61
C ALA A 16 20.07 31.12 8.85
N ALA A 17 18.85 30.70 8.47
CA ALA A 17 18.45 29.30 8.51
C ALA A 17 19.23 28.43 7.52
N LEU A 18 19.56 28.96 6.34
CA LEU A 18 20.37 28.24 5.34
C LEU A 18 21.83 28.04 5.81
N LYS A 19 22.39 28.99 6.57
CA LYS A 19 23.75 28.90 7.10
C LYS A 19 23.87 27.90 8.25
N LEU A 20 22.81 27.72 9.05
CA LEU A 20 22.78 26.73 10.14
C LEU A 20 22.66 25.29 9.64
N VAL A 21 22.18 25.07 8.42
CA VAL A 21 22.09 23.73 7.80
C VAL A 21 23.41 23.29 7.16
N VAL A 22 24.30 24.25 6.83
CA VAL A 22 25.60 23.97 6.16
C VAL A 22 26.73 23.67 7.15
N ASP A 23 26.61 24.07 8.42
CA ASP A 23 27.68 23.94 9.43
C ASP A 23 27.54 22.72 10.37
N PHE A 24 26.76 21.68 10.00
CA PHE A 24 26.77 20.42 10.72
C PHE A 24 27.96 19.54 10.28
N PRO A 25 28.85 19.16 11.20
CA PRO A 25 30.08 18.41 10.89
C PRO A 25 29.80 16.89 10.78
N TYR A 26 29.28 16.43 9.64
CA TYR A 26 29.08 14.99 9.44
C TYR A 26 29.50 14.50 8.04
N PHE A 27 30.52 15.14 7.44
CA PHE A 27 31.15 14.65 6.21
C PHE A 27 32.66 14.54 6.40
N LYS A 28 33.10 13.54 7.18
CA LYS A 28 34.46 13.01 7.05
C LYS A 28 34.48 11.53 7.43
N GLU A 29 35.07 10.77 6.51
CA GLU A 29 35.51 9.39 6.63
C GLU A 29 34.52 8.26 6.39
N VAL A 30 34.48 7.78 5.14
CA VAL A 30 34.62 6.35 4.85
C VAL A 30 35.47 6.20 3.58
N LYS A 31 36.73 5.87 3.75
CA LYS A 31 37.55 5.25 2.70
C LYS A 31 37.94 3.85 3.13
N SER A 32 37.80 2.95 2.17
CA SER A 32 38.45 1.65 2.00
C SER A 32 38.16 0.50 2.97
N SER A 33 37.51 -0.54 2.42
CA SER A 33 38.19 -1.85 2.31
C SER A 33 37.36 -2.79 1.40
N ILE A 34 37.86 -2.98 0.20
CA ILE A 34 37.48 -4.06 -0.71
C ILE A 34 38.41 -5.23 -0.40
N ALA A 35 37.88 -6.37 -0.04
CA ALA A 35 38.57 -7.63 -0.06
C ALA A 35 37.76 -8.68 -0.81
N HIS A 36 38.32 -9.13 -1.92
CA HIS A 36 37.84 -10.23 -2.76
C HIS A 36 37.73 -11.54 -1.96
N ARG A 37 36.68 -12.29 -2.20
CA ARG A 37 36.71 -13.75 -2.02
C ARG A 37 35.98 -14.46 -3.16
N ASN A 38 36.73 -15.42 -3.69
CA ASN A 38 36.50 -16.23 -4.87
C ASN A 38 35.27 -17.16 -4.76
N LEU A 39 34.55 -17.31 -5.89
CA LEU A 39 33.68 -18.46 -6.18
C LEU A 39 34.55 -19.70 -6.46
N ALA A 40 34.22 -20.81 -5.88
CA ALA A 40 34.59 -22.12 -6.33
C ALA A 40 33.38 -23.05 -6.43
N ASN A 41 33.32 -23.67 -7.58
CA ASN A 41 32.43 -24.67 -8.14
C ASN A 41 31.85 -25.72 -7.17
N ALA A 42 30.59 -26.09 -7.40
CA ALA A 42 30.10 -27.45 -7.10
C ALA A 42 29.23 -27.96 -8.25
N THR A 43 29.69 -29.06 -8.77
CA THR A 43 29.18 -29.84 -9.88
C THR A 43 27.94 -30.67 -9.49
N SER A 44 27.17 -30.97 -10.52
CA SER A 44 26.00 -31.87 -10.57
C SER A 44 26.29 -33.30 -10.11
N ASP A 45 25.31 -33.89 -9.44
CA ASP A 45 25.09 -35.35 -9.51
C ASP A 45 23.59 -35.66 -9.59
N THR A 46 23.26 -36.27 -10.71
CA THR A 46 21.97 -36.88 -11.04
C THR A 46 22.02 -38.34 -10.60
N GLU A 47 21.18 -38.75 -9.67
CA GLU A 47 20.93 -40.17 -9.43
C GLU A 47 19.46 -40.51 -9.50
N THR A 48 19.21 -41.40 -10.46
CA THR A 48 17.97 -42.09 -10.80
C THR A 48 17.65 -43.14 -9.72
N LEU A 49 16.50 -43.08 -9.07
CA LEU A 49 16.01 -44.18 -8.26
C LEU A 49 14.67 -44.74 -8.78
N ARG A 50 14.73 -46.04 -9.04
CA ARG A 50 13.69 -46.93 -9.55
C ARG A 50 12.50 -47.05 -8.56
N GLN A 51 11.31 -47.15 -9.16
CA GLN A 51 10.09 -47.62 -8.52
C GLN A 51 10.22 -49.04 -8.00
N THR A 52 9.87 -49.26 -6.73
CA THR A 52 9.41 -50.53 -6.21
C THR A 52 8.06 -50.35 -5.53
N ALA A 53 7.07 -51.04 -6.05
CA ALA A 53 5.75 -51.14 -5.46
C ALA A 53 5.81 -51.98 -4.20
N THR A 54 5.31 -51.49 -3.07
CA THR A 54 4.99 -52.30 -1.90
C THR A 54 3.78 -51.81 -1.13
N ASN A 55 2.80 -52.66 -1.05
CA ASN A 55 1.80 -52.90 0.00
C ASN A 55 1.22 -51.68 0.78
N LYS A 56 -0.08 -51.50 0.57
CA LYS A 56 -0.96 -50.61 1.31
C LYS A 56 -0.96 -50.94 2.82
N PRO A 57 -0.55 -50.01 3.70
CA PRO A 57 -0.72 -50.18 5.14
C PRO A 57 -2.21 -50.01 5.54
N PRO A 58 -2.61 -50.53 6.70
CA PRO A 58 -4.00 -50.42 7.17
C PRO A 58 -4.40 -48.98 7.43
N ALA A 59 -5.67 -48.67 7.15
CA ALA A 59 -6.26 -47.34 7.31
C ALA A 59 -5.93 -46.72 8.66
N SER A 60 -5.16 -45.66 8.64
CA SER A 60 -4.96 -44.78 9.79
C SER A 60 -6.30 -44.19 10.27
N PRO A 61 -6.48 -43.89 11.57
CA PRO A 61 -7.73 -43.36 12.09
C PRO A 61 -8.14 -42.13 11.32
N GLN A 62 -9.40 -42.06 10.87
CA GLN A 62 -9.97 -40.92 10.15
C GLN A 62 -9.72 -39.65 10.93
N THR A 63 -8.67 -38.93 10.59
CA THR A 63 -8.47 -37.56 11.05
C THR A 63 -9.64 -36.72 10.56
N SER A 64 -10.30 -35.99 11.46
CA SER A 64 -11.36 -35.07 11.14
C SER A 64 -10.97 -34.26 9.87
N PRO A 65 -11.81 -34.19 8.84
CA PRO A 65 -11.48 -33.46 7.61
C PRO A 65 -11.30 -31.96 7.85
N TYR A 66 -11.47 -31.52 9.09
CA TYR A 66 -11.40 -30.12 9.47
C TYR A 66 -10.12 -29.78 10.22
N GLN A 67 -9.35 -28.82 9.68
CA GLN A 67 -8.36 -28.07 10.45
C GLN A 67 -9.07 -26.94 11.22
N LYS A 68 -8.91 -26.88 12.53
CA LYS A 68 -9.60 -25.92 13.40
C LYS A 68 -8.64 -24.85 13.91
N PHE A 69 -9.04 -23.60 13.77
CA PHE A 69 -8.33 -22.42 14.25
C PHE A 69 -9.27 -21.49 15.03
N ASP A 70 -8.71 -20.62 15.83
CA ASP A 70 -9.45 -19.52 16.46
C ASP A 70 -9.63 -18.40 15.46
N VAL A 71 -8.56 -18.05 14.74
CA VAL A 71 -8.58 -16.99 13.70
C VAL A 71 -7.86 -17.50 12.45
N VAL A 72 -8.47 -17.26 11.30
CA VAL A 72 -7.86 -17.47 9.99
C VAL A 72 -7.78 -16.13 9.25
N VAL A 73 -6.58 -15.75 8.85
CA VAL A 73 -6.33 -14.61 7.98
C VAL A 73 -6.10 -15.11 6.56
N TYR A 74 -6.86 -14.60 5.60
CA TYR A 74 -6.74 -14.94 4.19
C TYR A 74 -6.20 -13.77 3.37
N GLY A 75 -4.98 -13.93 2.87
CA GLY A 75 -4.16 -12.92 2.23
C GLY A 75 -2.91 -12.61 3.05
N ASP A 76 -1.81 -12.31 2.37
CA ASP A 76 -0.47 -12.15 2.95
C ASP A 76 0.08 -10.73 2.85
N GLU A 77 -0.78 -9.75 2.62
CA GLU A 77 -0.43 -8.34 2.71
C GLU A 77 -0.01 -7.97 4.15
N VAL A 78 0.79 -6.92 4.31
CA VAL A 78 1.28 -6.51 5.65
C VAL A 78 0.14 -6.30 6.67
N PRO A 79 -1.02 -5.69 6.32
CA PRO A 79 -2.16 -5.60 7.22
C PRO A 79 -2.64 -6.96 7.74
N GLY A 80 -2.61 -7.99 6.89
CA GLY A 80 -3.01 -9.35 7.25
C GLY A 80 -2.04 -10.00 8.22
N ILE A 81 -0.75 -9.82 8.00
CA ILE A 81 0.28 -10.34 8.90
C ILE A 81 0.16 -9.66 10.27
N CYS A 82 -0.07 -8.35 10.31
CA CYS A 82 -0.36 -7.63 11.54
C CYS A 82 -1.63 -8.16 12.23
N ALA A 83 -2.70 -8.41 11.48
CA ALA A 83 -3.92 -8.99 12.03
C ALA A 83 -3.66 -10.38 12.66
N ALA A 84 -2.92 -11.25 11.98
CA ALA A 84 -2.57 -12.57 12.48
C ALA A 84 -1.73 -12.51 13.76
N VAL A 85 -0.66 -11.72 13.77
CA VAL A 85 0.22 -11.54 14.93
C VAL A 85 -0.54 -11.00 16.15
N TRP A 86 -1.39 -9.97 15.95
CA TRP A 86 -2.11 -9.35 17.06
C TRP A 86 -3.33 -10.18 17.54
N ALA A 87 -3.93 -10.97 16.65
CA ALA A 87 -4.87 -12.01 17.06
C ALA A 87 -4.19 -13.04 17.98
N LYS A 88 -2.99 -13.49 17.61
CA LYS A 88 -2.19 -14.42 18.42
C LYS A 88 -1.79 -13.80 19.76
N LYS A 89 -1.27 -12.56 19.78
CA LYS A 89 -0.96 -11.82 21.02
C LYS A 89 -2.18 -11.73 21.96
N THR A 90 -3.38 -11.51 21.38
CA THR A 90 -4.64 -11.44 22.13
C THR A 90 -5.06 -12.79 22.70
N LEU A 91 -4.97 -13.85 21.92
CA LEU A 91 -5.36 -15.21 22.33
C LEU A 91 -4.40 -15.82 23.35
N GLY A 92 -3.11 -15.45 23.29
CA GLY A 92 -2.03 -16.03 24.09
C GLY A 92 -1.50 -17.33 23.48
N GLU A 93 -0.66 -18.03 24.22
CA GLU A 93 0.11 -19.20 23.74
C GLU A 93 -0.76 -20.31 23.14
N LYS A 94 -1.90 -20.62 23.76
CA LYS A 94 -2.82 -21.69 23.32
C LYS A 94 -3.64 -21.34 22.08
N GLY A 95 -3.67 -20.06 21.68
CA GLY A 95 -4.45 -19.60 20.54
C GLY A 95 -3.92 -20.16 19.21
N LYS A 96 -4.82 -20.62 18.36
CA LYS A 96 -4.51 -21.19 17.05
C LYS A 96 -4.85 -20.20 15.95
N VAL A 97 -3.83 -19.60 15.35
CA VAL A 97 -3.97 -18.65 14.25
C VAL A 97 -3.29 -19.22 13.00
N ALA A 98 -3.95 -19.08 11.86
CA ALA A 98 -3.36 -19.41 10.56
C ALA A 98 -3.41 -18.23 9.62
N LEU A 99 -2.34 -18.07 8.83
CA LEU A 99 -2.29 -17.23 7.65
C LEU A 99 -2.41 -18.12 6.42
N VAL A 100 -3.44 -17.92 5.62
CA VAL A 100 -3.65 -18.65 4.36
C VAL A 100 -3.36 -17.70 3.20
N ARG A 101 -2.54 -18.13 2.26
CA ARG A 101 -2.20 -17.33 1.08
C ARG A 101 -2.50 -18.10 -0.20
N SER A 102 -2.98 -17.36 -1.20
CA SER A 102 -3.23 -17.88 -2.54
C SER A 102 -1.94 -18.35 -3.23
N ASN A 103 -2.08 -18.98 -4.38
CA ASN A 103 -0.94 -19.42 -5.18
C ASN A 103 -0.28 -18.23 -5.88
N TYR A 104 0.81 -17.75 -5.30
CA TYR A 104 1.68 -16.75 -5.91
C TYR A 104 2.91 -17.41 -6.55
N LYS A 105 3.48 -16.77 -7.58
CA LYS A 105 4.69 -17.28 -8.24
C LYS A 105 5.92 -17.23 -7.32
N THR A 106 5.90 -16.41 -6.30
CA THR A 106 7.02 -16.22 -5.38
C THR A 106 6.59 -16.48 -3.94
N ASP A 107 7.55 -16.84 -3.09
CA ASP A 107 7.33 -17.03 -1.66
C ASP A 107 7.41 -15.72 -0.85
N LEU A 108 7.56 -14.56 -1.51
CA LEU A 108 7.59 -13.28 -0.84
C LEU A 108 6.23 -12.97 -0.20
N LEU A 109 6.25 -12.64 1.09
CA LEU A 109 5.11 -12.10 1.84
C LEU A 109 5.06 -10.58 1.73
N GLY A 110 3.90 -9.96 1.94
CA GLY A 110 3.77 -8.51 2.06
C GLY A 110 3.19 -7.80 0.83
N GLY A 111 2.80 -8.54 -0.20
CA GLY A 111 2.03 -8.04 -1.35
C GLY A 111 2.65 -6.85 -2.06
N VAL A 112 1.92 -5.73 -2.10
CA VAL A 112 2.36 -4.52 -2.82
C VAL A 112 3.72 -3.97 -2.33
N LEU A 113 4.02 -4.12 -1.03
CA LEU A 113 5.28 -3.66 -0.44
C LEU A 113 6.48 -4.59 -0.73
N THR A 114 6.23 -5.74 -1.33
CA THR A 114 7.26 -6.72 -1.70
C THR A 114 7.15 -7.12 -3.17
N ARG A 115 6.18 -8.00 -3.52
CA ARG A 115 5.93 -8.46 -4.90
C ARG A 115 5.57 -7.33 -5.85
N GLY A 116 4.90 -6.28 -5.34
CA GLY A 116 4.53 -5.09 -6.11
C GLY A 116 5.63 -4.04 -6.25
N GLY A 117 6.78 -4.22 -5.57
CA GLY A 117 7.94 -3.34 -5.70
C GLY A 117 7.81 -1.96 -5.04
N LEU A 118 6.71 -1.68 -4.31
CA LEU A 118 6.49 -0.38 -3.67
C LEU A 118 7.43 -0.20 -2.48
N GLY A 119 8.60 0.36 -2.74
CA GLY A 119 9.60 0.61 -1.71
C GLY A 119 9.32 1.84 -0.85
N TYR A 120 8.67 2.86 -1.41
CA TYR A 120 8.35 4.06 -0.66
C TYR A 120 7.07 3.88 0.17
N VAL A 121 7.23 3.95 1.50
CA VAL A 121 6.11 3.80 2.44
C VAL A 121 5.55 5.18 2.79
N ASP A 122 4.27 5.37 2.53
CA ASP A 122 3.56 6.58 2.92
C ASP A 122 3.32 6.59 4.43
N LEU A 123 3.96 7.53 5.12
CA LEU A 123 3.85 7.70 6.55
C LEU A 123 2.66 8.59 6.92
N ASP A 124 2.19 8.40 8.14
CA ASP A 124 1.22 9.28 8.77
C ASP A 124 1.75 10.72 8.88
N LYS A 125 0.86 11.70 8.79
CA LYS A 125 1.18 13.12 8.94
C LYS A 125 0.90 13.64 10.35
N ILE A 126 0.44 12.78 11.26
CA ILE A 126 0.25 13.13 12.67
C ILE A 126 1.62 13.11 13.36
N PRO A 127 1.97 14.17 14.12
CA PRO A 127 3.18 14.18 14.95
C PRO A 127 3.20 12.99 15.93
N ASP A 128 4.39 12.41 16.14
CA ASP A 128 4.61 11.32 17.09
C ASP A 128 3.77 10.04 16.84
N TRP A 129 3.41 9.77 15.60
CA TRP A 129 2.60 8.60 15.23
C TRP A 129 3.18 7.27 15.72
N TYR A 130 4.51 7.15 15.85
CA TYR A 130 5.18 5.99 16.43
C TYR A 130 4.81 5.75 17.90
N ASN A 131 4.40 6.76 18.61
CA ASN A 131 4.04 6.65 20.02
C ASN A 131 2.60 6.22 20.25
N GLN A 132 1.82 6.10 19.18
CA GLN A 132 0.43 5.67 19.25
C GLN A 132 0.33 4.13 19.33
N PRO A 133 -0.54 3.57 20.19
CA PRO A 133 -0.64 2.12 20.38
C PRO A 133 -0.96 1.35 19.12
N TYR A 134 -1.80 1.89 18.27
CA TYR A 134 -2.19 1.25 17.02
C TYR A 134 -1.07 1.18 15.98
N ALA A 135 -0.02 1.97 16.15
CA ALA A 135 1.14 1.95 15.28
C ALA A 135 2.17 0.86 15.63
N GLN A 136 1.98 0.11 16.72
CA GLN A 136 2.99 -0.83 17.23
C GLN A 136 3.37 -1.92 16.22
N CYS A 137 2.40 -2.52 15.53
CA CYS A 137 2.71 -3.54 14.53
C CYS A 137 3.52 -2.97 13.36
N PHE A 138 3.14 -1.80 12.90
CA PHE A 138 3.84 -1.17 11.79
C PHE A 138 5.26 -0.77 12.20
N ARG A 139 5.46 -0.23 13.37
CA ARG A 139 6.77 0.08 13.92
C ARG A 139 7.64 -1.17 14.04
N GLU A 140 7.12 -2.25 14.65
CA GLU A 140 7.81 -3.54 14.76
C GLU A 140 8.26 -4.08 13.39
N PHE A 141 7.37 -3.96 12.40
CA PHE A 141 7.68 -4.34 11.02
C PHE A 141 8.82 -3.49 10.42
N LEU A 142 8.76 -2.15 10.53
CA LEU A 142 9.79 -1.26 10.01
C LEU A 142 11.14 -1.46 10.71
N ASP A 143 11.12 -1.64 12.03
CA ASP A 143 12.33 -1.90 12.83
C ASP A 143 13.01 -3.20 12.38
N LYS A 144 12.25 -4.31 12.26
CA LYS A 144 12.76 -5.60 11.78
C LYS A 144 13.24 -5.54 10.32
N ALA A 145 12.57 -4.76 9.48
CA ALA A 145 12.98 -4.54 8.10
C ALA A 145 14.18 -3.57 7.99
N ASN A 146 14.62 -2.96 9.11
CA ASN A 146 15.67 -1.96 9.18
C ASN A 146 15.40 -0.78 8.25
N VAL A 147 14.19 -0.21 8.37
CA VAL A 147 13.74 0.98 7.63
C VAL A 147 13.90 2.19 8.54
N PRO A 148 14.87 3.09 8.27
CA PRO A 148 15.10 4.25 9.13
C PRO A 148 14.00 5.32 8.99
N GLU A 149 13.33 5.41 7.85
CA GLU A 149 12.28 6.41 7.63
C GLU A 149 11.17 5.96 6.67
N SER A 150 11.46 5.77 5.38
CA SER A 150 10.43 5.56 4.37
C SER A 150 10.75 4.52 3.30
N CYS A 151 12.01 4.13 3.14
CA CYS A 151 12.43 3.22 2.09
C CYS A 151 12.52 1.77 2.57
N LEU A 152 11.65 0.95 2.04
CA LEU A 152 11.48 -0.45 2.36
C LEU A 152 11.98 -1.34 1.21
N GLU A 153 13.08 -2.04 1.43
CA GLU A 153 13.59 -3.01 0.46
C GLU A 153 12.75 -4.31 0.51
N PRO A 154 12.21 -4.81 -0.63
CA PRO A 154 11.30 -5.95 -0.66
C PRO A 154 11.82 -7.22 0.04
N LYS A 155 13.09 -7.57 -0.13
CA LYS A 155 13.69 -8.76 0.52
C LYS A 155 13.81 -8.61 2.04
N ARG A 156 14.04 -7.40 2.53
CA ARG A 156 14.07 -7.11 3.97
C ARG A 156 12.69 -7.13 4.57
N ALA A 157 11.70 -6.57 3.83
CA ALA A 157 10.31 -6.64 4.21
C ALA A 157 9.83 -8.09 4.36
N ASP A 158 10.07 -8.93 3.36
CA ASP A 158 9.70 -10.35 3.40
C ASP A 158 10.33 -11.07 4.60
N ARG A 159 11.63 -10.87 4.85
CA ARG A 159 12.31 -11.47 6.00
C ARG A 159 11.69 -11.03 7.33
N ALA A 160 11.44 -9.72 7.50
CA ALA A 160 10.82 -9.20 8.70
C ALA A 160 9.43 -9.80 8.95
N LEU A 161 8.61 -9.93 7.89
CA LEU A 161 7.27 -10.51 7.97
C LEU A 161 7.31 -12.02 8.32
N LYS A 162 8.23 -12.76 7.73
CA LYS A 162 8.45 -14.19 8.06
C LYS A 162 8.90 -14.37 9.52
N GLU A 163 9.79 -13.49 9.99
CA GLU A 163 10.24 -13.47 11.38
C GLU A 163 9.08 -13.17 12.34
N MET A 164 8.27 -12.15 12.08
CA MET A 164 7.09 -11.81 12.90
C MET A 164 6.10 -12.99 13.01
N LEU A 165 5.83 -13.68 11.91
CA LEU A 165 4.95 -14.86 11.89
C LEU A 165 5.56 -16.04 12.66
N SER A 166 6.86 -16.28 12.50
CA SER A 166 7.59 -17.37 13.18
C SER A 166 7.64 -17.16 14.69
N GLU A 167 8.00 -15.96 15.15
CA GLU A 167 8.03 -15.59 16.57
C GLU A 167 6.65 -15.72 17.23
N ALA A 168 5.59 -15.38 16.50
CA ALA A 168 4.23 -15.54 16.96
C ALA A 168 3.71 -17.00 16.87
N GLY A 169 4.47 -17.93 16.30
CA GLY A 169 4.04 -19.32 16.11
C GLY A 169 2.81 -19.47 15.21
N ILE A 170 2.70 -18.64 14.17
CA ILE A 170 1.56 -18.64 13.25
C ILE A 170 1.80 -19.63 12.12
N LYS A 171 0.82 -20.53 11.89
CA LYS A 171 0.86 -21.46 10.77
C LYS A 171 0.60 -20.75 9.46
N VAL A 172 1.54 -20.82 8.53
CA VAL A 172 1.36 -20.33 7.14
C VAL A 172 0.92 -21.50 6.26
N ILE A 173 -0.20 -21.34 5.56
CA ILE A 173 -0.77 -22.30 4.60
C ILE A 173 -0.69 -21.65 3.21
N SER A 174 0.31 -22.05 2.44
CA SER A 174 0.57 -21.49 1.11
C SER A 174 -0.20 -22.22 0.00
N ASN A 175 -0.27 -21.59 -1.17
CA ASN A 175 -0.86 -22.15 -2.39
C ASN A 175 -2.32 -22.60 -2.21
N SER A 176 -3.08 -21.87 -1.38
CA SER A 176 -4.41 -22.28 -0.94
C SER A 176 -5.44 -21.19 -1.20
N THR A 177 -6.34 -21.42 -2.16
CA THR A 177 -7.51 -20.57 -2.39
C THR A 177 -8.66 -21.05 -1.54
N LEU A 178 -9.26 -20.15 -0.76
CA LEU A 178 -10.40 -20.47 0.10
C LEU A 178 -11.74 -20.28 -0.62
N ILE A 179 -12.66 -21.24 -0.38
CA ILE A 179 -14.06 -21.16 -0.80
C ILE A 179 -14.92 -21.26 0.47
N PRO A 180 -15.57 -20.14 0.89
CA PRO A 180 -16.36 -20.15 2.12
C PRO A 180 -17.70 -20.85 1.93
N HIS A 181 -18.11 -21.63 2.94
CA HIS A 181 -19.44 -22.18 3.07
C HIS A 181 -20.19 -21.44 4.17
N VAL A 182 -21.14 -20.61 3.76
CA VAL A 182 -21.93 -19.76 4.66
C VAL A 182 -23.21 -20.50 5.05
N VAL A 183 -23.46 -20.62 6.34
CA VAL A 183 -24.70 -21.15 6.89
C VAL A 183 -25.31 -20.07 7.80
N GLY A 184 -26.51 -19.61 7.44
CA GLY A 184 -27.12 -18.46 8.09
C GLY A 184 -26.26 -17.20 7.91
N LYS A 185 -25.76 -16.66 9.02
CA LYS A 185 -24.90 -15.46 9.03
C LYS A 185 -23.44 -15.78 9.38
N LYS A 186 -22.96 -16.98 9.08
CA LYS A 186 -21.63 -17.41 9.52
C LYS A 186 -20.94 -18.24 8.45
N ILE A 187 -19.64 -18.03 8.24
CA ILE A 187 -18.80 -18.99 7.54
C ILE A 187 -18.60 -20.18 8.47
N GLU A 188 -19.28 -21.29 8.18
CA GLU A 188 -19.18 -22.51 8.97
C GLU A 188 -17.83 -23.21 8.74
N TYR A 189 -17.34 -23.17 7.51
CA TYR A 189 -16.00 -23.61 7.12
C TYR A 189 -15.62 -23.00 5.77
N ALA A 190 -14.34 -23.02 5.45
CA ALA A 190 -13.84 -22.72 4.11
C ALA A 190 -13.13 -23.96 3.54
N GLU A 191 -13.42 -24.31 2.29
CA GLU A 191 -12.70 -25.36 1.55
C GLU A 191 -11.43 -24.79 0.93
N VAL A 192 -10.37 -25.59 0.96
CA VAL A 192 -9.16 -25.29 0.17
C VAL A 192 -9.39 -25.84 -1.24
N LYS A 193 -9.49 -24.95 -2.22
CA LYS A 193 -9.78 -25.31 -3.61
C LYS A 193 -8.82 -26.39 -4.13
N GLY A 194 -9.40 -27.48 -4.68
CA GLY A 194 -8.62 -28.58 -5.25
C GLY A 194 -8.04 -29.56 -4.21
N SER A 195 -8.52 -29.51 -2.96
CA SER A 195 -8.17 -30.49 -1.91
C SER A 195 -9.38 -30.84 -1.06
N ASP A 196 -9.26 -31.93 -0.28
CA ASP A 196 -10.31 -32.33 0.68
C ASP A 196 -10.20 -31.59 2.02
N VAL A 197 -9.25 -30.65 2.13
CA VAL A 197 -9.01 -29.90 3.36
C VAL A 197 -10.09 -28.84 3.56
N LYS A 198 -10.72 -28.88 4.73
CA LYS A 198 -11.68 -27.89 5.20
C LYS A 198 -11.13 -27.16 6.43
N ILE A 199 -11.24 -25.86 6.44
CA ILE A 199 -10.76 -24.98 7.51
C ILE A 199 -11.96 -24.41 8.27
N LYS A 200 -12.02 -24.66 9.59
CA LYS A 200 -12.98 -24.01 10.49
C LYS A 200 -12.27 -22.97 11.33
N ALA A 201 -12.91 -21.81 11.50
CA ALA A 201 -12.43 -20.78 12.42
C ALA A 201 -13.58 -20.07 13.13
N ASN A 202 -13.28 -19.53 14.32
CA ASN A 202 -14.23 -18.67 15.02
C ASN A 202 -14.35 -17.32 14.29
N SER A 203 -13.23 -16.82 13.72
CA SER A 203 -13.18 -15.60 12.93
C SER A 203 -12.34 -15.78 11.67
N PHE A 204 -12.79 -15.19 10.56
CA PHE A 204 -12.07 -15.07 9.30
C PHE A 204 -11.75 -13.60 9.04
N ILE A 205 -10.56 -13.29 8.55
CA ILE A 205 -10.15 -11.95 8.14
C ILE A 205 -9.69 -12.02 6.68
N ASP A 206 -10.41 -11.37 5.80
CA ASP A 206 -10.07 -11.25 4.37
C ASP A 206 -9.12 -10.07 4.15
N VAL A 207 -7.92 -10.35 3.64
CA VAL A 207 -6.90 -9.35 3.33
C VAL A 207 -6.40 -9.53 1.88
N THR A 208 -7.26 -10.03 1.03
CA THR A 208 -6.89 -10.33 -0.37
C THR A 208 -6.80 -9.10 -1.26
N GLN A 209 -7.10 -7.93 -0.74
CA GLN A 209 -7.10 -6.62 -1.42
C GLN A 209 -8.23 -6.40 -2.43
N ASP A 210 -8.89 -7.45 -2.89
CA ASP A 210 -10.08 -7.45 -3.73
C ASP A 210 -11.29 -8.11 -3.05
N ALA A 211 -11.21 -8.31 -1.73
CA ALA A 211 -12.24 -8.95 -0.91
C ALA A 211 -12.69 -10.31 -1.46
N GLU A 212 -11.77 -11.16 -1.89
CA GLU A 212 -12.06 -12.43 -2.56
C GLU A 212 -12.93 -13.34 -1.68
N LEU A 213 -12.60 -13.49 -0.39
CA LEU A 213 -13.37 -14.32 0.54
C LEU A 213 -14.75 -13.71 0.82
N ALA A 214 -14.80 -12.40 1.03
CA ALA A 214 -16.06 -11.68 1.30
C ALA A 214 -17.02 -11.75 0.10
N ARG A 215 -16.52 -11.54 -1.13
CA ARG A 215 -17.31 -11.69 -2.35
C ARG A 215 -17.85 -13.11 -2.52
N LYS A 216 -17.02 -14.12 -2.27
CA LYS A 216 -17.43 -15.53 -2.31
C LYS A 216 -18.40 -15.90 -1.18
N ALA A 217 -18.36 -15.17 -0.08
CA ALA A 217 -19.34 -15.30 1.02
C ALA A 217 -20.66 -14.55 0.75
N GLY A 218 -20.79 -13.88 -0.41
CA GLY A 218 -22.02 -13.23 -0.85
C GLY A 218 -22.19 -11.77 -0.39
N LEU A 219 -21.13 -11.11 0.11
CA LEU A 219 -21.21 -9.70 0.47
C LEU A 219 -21.33 -8.82 -0.77
N SER A 220 -22.19 -7.81 -0.71
CA SER A 220 -22.30 -6.78 -1.75
C SER A 220 -21.13 -5.78 -1.67
N TYR A 221 -20.83 -5.13 -2.80
CA TYR A 221 -19.72 -4.20 -2.92
C TYR A 221 -20.01 -3.13 -3.98
N TYR A 222 -19.33 -2.02 -3.86
CA TYR A 222 -19.23 -0.98 -4.89
C TYR A 222 -17.97 -1.21 -5.72
N THR A 223 -18.04 -0.94 -7.03
CA THR A 223 -16.88 -0.98 -7.93
C THR A 223 -16.45 0.42 -8.32
N GLY A 224 -15.15 0.62 -8.48
CA GLY A 224 -14.58 1.91 -8.89
C GLY A 224 -15.15 3.08 -8.09
N TYR A 225 -15.66 4.09 -8.81
CA TYR A 225 -16.26 5.28 -8.20
C TYR A 225 -17.78 5.18 -7.96
N GLU A 226 -18.35 4.00 -8.01
CA GLU A 226 -19.78 3.81 -7.82
C GLU A 226 -20.29 4.37 -6.48
N SER A 227 -19.51 4.20 -5.39
CA SER A 227 -19.86 4.72 -4.08
C SER A 227 -19.77 6.25 -3.96
N GLN A 228 -19.16 6.91 -4.93
CA GLN A 228 -18.97 8.37 -4.95
C GLN A 228 -20.12 9.09 -5.66
N ASN A 229 -21.07 8.33 -6.23
CA ASN A 229 -22.21 8.85 -6.96
C ASN A 229 -21.87 9.87 -8.07
N ILE A 230 -20.70 9.70 -8.73
CA ILE A 230 -20.29 10.50 -9.87
C ILE A 230 -20.68 9.83 -11.19
N LYS A 231 -20.73 10.62 -12.27
CA LYS A 231 -21.16 10.12 -13.59
C LYS A 231 -20.28 9.01 -14.16
N SER A 232 -19.01 9.00 -13.80
CA SER A 232 -18.01 8.04 -14.30
C SER A 232 -17.90 6.80 -13.42
N LYS A 233 -19.01 6.10 -13.19
CA LYS A 233 -19.07 4.93 -12.28
C LYS A 233 -18.06 3.82 -12.61
N ASN A 234 -17.73 3.62 -13.88
CA ASN A 234 -16.82 2.59 -14.35
C ASN A 234 -15.32 3.00 -14.27
N GLU A 235 -15.04 4.19 -13.77
CA GLU A 235 -13.69 4.65 -13.51
C GLU A 235 -13.20 4.21 -12.12
N THR A 236 -11.87 4.27 -11.95
CA THR A 236 -11.19 3.92 -10.71
C THR A 236 -9.89 4.70 -10.59
N LEU A 237 -9.23 4.64 -9.44
CA LEU A 237 -7.90 5.20 -9.26
C LEU A 237 -6.90 4.55 -10.23
N ALA A 238 -5.94 5.33 -10.72
CA ALA A 238 -4.87 4.77 -11.56
C ALA A 238 -4.06 3.72 -10.79
N ILE A 239 -3.62 2.70 -11.52
CA ILE A 239 -2.69 1.70 -11.01
C ILE A 239 -1.26 2.08 -11.38
N SER A 240 -0.28 1.56 -10.64
CA SER A 240 1.14 1.77 -10.96
C SER A 240 1.84 0.46 -11.25
N ILE A 241 2.78 0.49 -12.17
CA ILE A 241 3.90 -0.43 -12.14
C ILE A 241 5.05 0.24 -11.38
N VAL A 242 5.63 -0.47 -10.41
CA VAL A 242 6.72 0.08 -9.57
C VAL A 242 7.98 -0.74 -9.79
N PRO A 243 8.74 -0.44 -10.86
CA PRO A 243 9.92 -1.21 -11.20
C PRO A 243 11.09 -0.91 -10.25
N THR A 244 12.01 -1.86 -10.18
CA THR A 244 13.36 -1.63 -9.71
C THR A 244 14.24 -1.24 -10.88
N ILE A 245 14.96 -0.11 -10.77
CA ILE A 245 15.81 0.43 -11.83
C ILE A 245 17.27 0.42 -11.34
N THR A 246 18.17 -0.10 -12.15
CA THR A 246 19.62 -0.10 -11.91
C THR A 246 20.35 0.69 -12.98
N GLY A 247 21.59 1.10 -12.68
CA GLY A 247 22.44 1.86 -13.61
C GLY A 247 22.21 3.38 -13.58
N LEU A 248 21.34 3.88 -12.70
CA LEU A 248 21.12 5.32 -12.48
C LEU A 248 21.32 5.66 -11.01
N THR A 249 22.00 6.78 -10.79
CA THR A 249 22.07 7.43 -9.47
C THR A 249 21.12 8.62 -9.42
N MET A 250 20.90 9.15 -8.21
CA MET A 250 20.17 10.40 -8.03
C MET A 250 20.83 11.58 -8.76
N SER A 251 22.16 11.61 -8.79
CA SER A 251 22.92 12.62 -9.55
C SER A 251 22.68 12.51 -11.05
N ASP A 252 22.53 11.30 -11.58
CA ASP A 252 22.20 11.10 -12.99
C ASP A 252 20.80 11.62 -13.31
N LEU A 253 19.80 11.34 -12.45
CA LEU A 253 18.44 11.85 -12.62
C LEU A 253 18.39 13.39 -12.59
N ARG A 254 19.11 14.01 -11.65
CA ARG A 254 19.20 15.47 -11.60
C ARG A 254 19.87 16.06 -12.84
N ARG A 255 20.98 15.47 -13.28
CA ARG A 255 21.64 15.90 -14.53
C ARG A 255 20.71 15.78 -15.75
N MET A 256 19.92 14.71 -15.82
CA MET A 256 18.91 14.56 -16.88
C MET A 256 17.84 15.65 -16.80
N GLU A 257 17.37 15.97 -15.60
CA GLU A 257 16.42 17.06 -15.36
C GLU A 257 16.99 18.41 -15.79
N ASP A 258 18.21 18.74 -15.36
CA ASP A 258 18.91 19.98 -15.73
C ASP A 258 19.10 20.07 -17.25
N ASN A 259 19.51 18.98 -17.91
CA ASN A 259 19.66 18.92 -19.36
C ASN A 259 18.35 19.16 -20.11
N ILE A 260 17.21 18.86 -19.52
CA ILE A 260 15.88 19.18 -20.07
C ILE A 260 15.58 20.66 -19.84
N LEU A 261 15.69 21.13 -18.61
CA LEU A 261 15.29 22.49 -18.21
C LEU A 261 16.14 23.59 -18.86
N TYR A 262 17.42 23.35 -19.06
CA TYR A 262 18.33 24.31 -19.71
C TYR A 262 18.40 24.15 -21.24
N ASN A 263 17.65 23.22 -21.85
CA ASN A 263 17.54 23.07 -23.29
C ASN A 263 16.32 23.84 -23.84
N THR A 264 16.51 25.11 -24.16
CA THR A 264 15.42 25.99 -24.62
C THR A 264 14.60 25.41 -25.80
N PRO A 265 15.19 24.85 -26.86
CA PRO A 265 14.41 24.24 -27.96
C PRO A 265 13.52 23.08 -27.46
N LEU A 266 14.03 22.22 -26.57
CA LEU A 266 13.28 21.12 -26.01
C LEU A 266 12.15 21.60 -25.10
N VAL A 267 12.41 22.62 -24.28
CA VAL A 267 11.39 23.24 -23.42
C VAL A 267 10.23 23.78 -24.24
N GLU A 268 10.52 24.50 -25.35
CA GLU A 268 9.47 25.04 -26.23
C GLU A 268 8.69 23.91 -26.94
N GLN A 269 9.35 22.83 -27.34
CA GLN A 269 8.68 21.65 -27.89
C GLN A 269 7.75 21.00 -26.85
N ILE A 270 8.19 20.87 -25.60
CA ILE A 270 7.38 20.32 -24.51
C ILE A 270 6.17 21.20 -24.24
N LYS A 271 6.35 22.53 -24.12
CA LYS A 271 5.25 23.49 -23.93
C LYS A 271 4.23 23.41 -25.08
N ALA A 272 4.70 23.36 -26.32
CA ALA A 272 3.83 23.21 -27.49
C ALA A 272 3.05 21.87 -27.43
N SER A 273 3.66 20.80 -26.95
CA SER A 273 2.98 19.52 -26.78
C SER A 273 1.92 19.57 -25.68
N ILE A 274 2.20 20.21 -24.54
CA ILE A 274 1.26 20.40 -23.44
C ILE A 274 0.06 21.24 -23.90
N THR A 275 0.28 22.34 -24.63
CA THR A 275 -0.79 23.27 -25.06
C THR A 275 -1.83 22.67 -26.01
N LYS A 276 -1.58 21.48 -26.57
CA LYS A 276 -2.60 20.71 -27.32
C LYS A 276 -3.79 20.28 -26.46
N TYR A 277 -3.66 20.31 -25.13
CA TYR A 277 -4.65 19.82 -24.14
C TYR A 277 -5.18 20.95 -23.25
N LYS A 278 -5.45 22.12 -23.84
CA LYS A 278 -5.70 23.40 -23.13
C LYS A 278 -6.78 23.40 -22.06
N ASP A 279 -7.79 22.56 -22.20
CA ASP A 279 -8.96 22.55 -21.30
C ASP A 279 -8.89 21.46 -20.23
N ASP A 280 -7.74 20.82 -20.06
CA ASP A 280 -7.52 19.74 -19.10
C ASP A 280 -6.77 20.26 -17.86
N ALA A 281 -7.29 19.94 -16.65
CA ALA A 281 -6.64 20.28 -15.38
C ALA A 281 -5.20 19.75 -15.28
N SER A 282 -4.91 18.63 -15.94
CA SER A 282 -3.57 18.07 -16.05
C SER A 282 -2.65 18.99 -16.85
N THR A 283 -3.15 19.64 -17.91
CA THR A 283 -2.39 20.60 -18.71
C THR A 283 -1.99 21.81 -17.87
N GLU A 284 -2.92 22.35 -17.09
CA GLU A 284 -2.64 23.44 -16.16
C GLU A 284 -1.58 23.01 -15.12
N PHE A 285 -1.71 21.81 -14.56
CA PHE A 285 -0.73 21.23 -13.64
C PHE A 285 0.67 21.17 -14.27
N TRP A 286 0.81 20.64 -15.51
CA TRP A 286 2.08 20.54 -16.20
C TRP A 286 2.71 21.91 -16.43
N MET A 287 1.95 22.86 -16.96
CA MET A 287 2.45 24.21 -17.26
C MET A 287 2.89 24.97 -16.00
N ARG A 288 2.13 24.85 -14.91
CA ARG A 288 2.44 25.53 -13.64
C ARG A 288 3.63 24.90 -12.93
N ASN A 289 3.75 23.59 -12.98
CA ASN A 289 4.74 22.84 -12.20
C ASN A 289 5.99 22.41 -12.99
N PHE A 290 6.06 22.70 -14.30
CA PHE A 290 7.16 22.26 -15.17
C PHE A 290 8.54 22.64 -14.61
N TRP A 291 8.68 23.84 -14.06
CA TRP A 291 9.91 24.38 -13.48
C TRP A 291 10.10 24.02 -12.00
N SER A 292 9.12 23.38 -11.40
CA SER A 292 9.22 22.98 -10.00
C SER A 292 10.05 21.71 -9.89
N THR A 293 11.35 21.87 -9.64
CA THR A 293 12.23 20.79 -9.22
C THR A 293 12.01 20.58 -7.72
N ILE A 294 11.01 19.80 -7.35
CA ILE A 294 10.79 19.47 -5.93
C ILE A 294 11.60 18.23 -5.61
N TYR A 295 12.70 18.46 -4.94
CA TYR A 295 13.60 17.46 -4.42
C TYR A 295 13.60 17.54 -2.90
N GLN A 296 13.07 16.52 -2.24
CA GLN A 296 13.13 16.37 -0.79
C GLN A 296 13.91 15.10 -0.47
N PRO A 297 15.12 15.19 0.09
CA PRO A 297 15.82 14.05 0.61
C PRO A 297 15.16 13.56 1.91
N TYR A 298 15.00 12.26 2.04
CA TYR A 298 14.73 11.57 3.30
C TYR A 298 15.99 10.87 3.78
N ARG A 299 15.98 10.36 4.99
CA ARG A 299 17.15 9.66 5.57
C ARG A 299 17.56 8.42 4.76
N ASP A 300 16.59 7.78 4.09
CA ASP A 300 16.78 6.53 3.35
C ASP A 300 16.14 6.56 1.95
N GLY A 301 15.86 7.75 1.41
CA GLY A 301 15.27 7.88 0.09
C GLY A 301 15.06 9.31 -0.36
N TYR A 302 14.36 9.44 -1.48
CA TYR A 302 14.08 10.74 -2.09
C TYR A 302 12.64 10.82 -2.58
N ASN A 303 11.94 11.86 -2.17
CA ASN A 303 10.69 12.23 -2.79
C ASN A 303 10.97 13.13 -4.00
N ILE A 304 11.32 12.52 -5.13
CA ILE A 304 11.56 13.26 -6.35
C ILE A 304 10.24 13.53 -7.03
N ARG A 305 9.99 14.78 -7.24
CA ARG A 305 8.81 15.26 -7.95
C ARG A 305 9.21 16.03 -9.20
N SER A 306 10.07 15.44 -10.02
CA SER A 306 10.46 16.04 -11.29
C SER A 306 9.35 15.94 -12.30
N VAL A 307 8.72 17.05 -12.56
CA VAL A 307 7.73 17.17 -13.62
C VAL A 307 8.42 17.18 -14.99
N ALA A 308 9.64 17.72 -15.07
CA ALA A 308 10.37 17.87 -16.34
C ALA A 308 10.70 16.53 -17.01
N LEU A 309 11.09 15.48 -16.23
CA LEU A 309 11.37 14.16 -16.78
C LEU A 309 10.14 13.55 -17.44
N GLY A 310 9.00 13.56 -16.73
CA GLY A 310 7.74 13.06 -17.27
C GLY A 310 7.26 13.87 -18.49
N ALA A 311 7.37 15.20 -18.43
CA ALA A 311 6.97 16.07 -19.54
C ALA A 311 7.82 15.82 -20.81
N ALA A 312 9.13 15.68 -20.66
CA ALA A 312 10.00 15.34 -21.78
C ALA A 312 9.68 13.96 -22.37
N TYR A 313 9.46 12.97 -21.52
CA TYR A 313 9.07 11.64 -21.96
C TYR A 313 7.76 11.66 -22.76
N HIS A 314 6.73 12.33 -22.24
CA HIS A 314 5.44 12.46 -22.92
C HIS A 314 5.56 13.19 -24.26
N ALA A 315 6.30 14.31 -24.32
CA ALA A 315 6.49 15.07 -25.54
C ALA A 315 7.22 14.27 -26.63
N GLU A 316 8.33 13.60 -26.28
CA GLU A 316 9.12 12.81 -27.22
C GLU A 316 8.40 11.54 -27.71
N ARG A 317 7.54 10.97 -26.85
CA ARG A 317 6.72 9.81 -27.19
C ARG A 317 5.39 10.18 -27.84
N ASN A 318 5.08 11.47 -27.94
CA ASN A 318 3.79 11.98 -28.41
C ASN A 318 2.60 11.39 -27.62
N LEU A 319 2.78 11.29 -26.29
CA LEU A 319 1.76 10.77 -25.37
C LEU A 319 0.85 11.88 -24.87
N PRO A 320 -0.41 11.59 -24.52
CA PRO A 320 -1.32 12.56 -23.90
C PRO A 320 -0.76 13.07 -22.57
N PHE A 321 -1.03 14.35 -22.26
CA PHE A 321 -0.66 14.97 -20.99
C PHE A 321 -1.80 14.90 -19.95
N THR A 322 -2.65 13.91 -20.02
CA THR A 322 -3.81 13.73 -19.12
C THR A 322 -3.59 12.55 -18.18
N GLN A 323 -4.10 12.65 -16.95
CA GLN A 323 -4.04 11.56 -15.95
C GLN A 323 -5.24 10.62 -16.04
N ASP A 324 -6.29 10.99 -16.73
CA ASP A 324 -7.58 10.33 -16.75
C ASP A 324 -7.67 9.17 -17.76
N LYS A 325 -6.64 8.96 -18.57
CA LYS A 325 -6.61 7.87 -19.56
C LYS A 325 -5.19 7.46 -19.95
N GLY A 326 -5.02 6.16 -20.19
CA GLY A 326 -3.76 5.60 -20.69
C GLY A 326 -2.62 5.64 -19.69
N PHE A 327 -1.42 5.80 -20.22
CA PHE A 327 -0.18 5.91 -19.44
C PHE A 327 0.10 7.37 -19.04
N PHE A 328 0.59 7.55 -17.83
CA PHE A 328 1.01 8.83 -17.30
C PHE A 328 2.28 8.69 -16.46
N PHE A 329 3.33 9.41 -16.84
CA PHE A 329 4.55 9.50 -16.06
C PHE A 329 4.40 10.62 -15.03
N ASP A 330 3.96 10.26 -13.83
CA ASP A 330 3.72 11.18 -12.74
C ASP A 330 5.01 11.59 -12.03
N LYS A 331 4.96 12.72 -11.31
CA LYS A 331 5.96 13.02 -10.30
C LYS A 331 6.00 11.89 -9.27
N ALA A 332 7.16 11.35 -9.00
CA ALA A 332 7.27 10.07 -8.30
C ALA A 332 7.95 10.15 -6.96
N ASN A 333 7.64 9.16 -6.12
CA ASN A 333 8.48 8.81 -4.98
C ASN A 333 9.51 7.77 -5.44
N ILE A 334 10.78 8.02 -5.14
CA ILE A 334 11.89 7.12 -5.45
C ILE A 334 12.57 6.72 -4.16
N CYS A 335 12.69 5.41 -3.93
CA CYS A 335 13.58 4.85 -2.92
C CYS A 335 14.92 4.48 -3.54
N VAL A 336 15.99 4.81 -2.83
CA VAL A 336 17.35 4.38 -3.17
C VAL A 336 17.72 3.26 -2.21
N TYR A 337 17.96 2.07 -2.75
CA TYR A 337 18.38 0.91 -1.96
C TYR A 337 19.89 0.90 -1.73
N LYS A 338 20.38 0.03 -0.84
CA LYS A 338 21.81 -0.04 -0.49
C LYS A 338 22.72 -0.43 -1.63
N ASP A 339 22.19 -1.07 -2.67
CA ASP A 339 22.89 -1.45 -3.88
C ASP A 339 22.79 -0.38 -4.99
N ASP A 340 22.37 0.84 -4.62
CA ASP A 340 22.12 1.96 -5.52
C ASP A 340 20.97 1.72 -6.53
N SER A 341 20.22 0.62 -6.41
CA SER A 341 19.03 0.45 -7.23
C SER A 341 17.89 1.34 -6.73
N LEU A 342 17.00 1.69 -7.64
CA LEU A 342 15.88 2.61 -7.40
C LEU A 342 14.55 1.87 -7.47
N SER A 343 13.71 1.99 -6.45
CA SER A 343 12.28 1.69 -6.58
C SER A 343 11.55 2.97 -6.97
N TRP A 344 10.84 2.96 -8.09
CA TRP A 344 10.25 4.18 -8.64
C TRP A 344 8.75 4.05 -8.85
N ASN A 345 7.96 4.69 -7.98
CA ASN A 345 6.50 4.73 -8.04
C ASN A 345 6.02 5.99 -8.78
N GLY A 346 6.05 6.00 -10.10
CA GLY A 346 5.64 7.14 -10.92
C GLY A 346 5.01 6.76 -12.26
N PHE A 347 4.91 5.47 -12.55
CA PHE A 347 4.44 4.99 -13.85
C PHE A 347 3.00 4.50 -13.73
N LEU A 348 2.06 5.42 -14.03
CA LEU A 348 0.63 5.22 -13.84
C LEU A 348 -0.05 4.71 -15.10
N PHE A 349 -1.06 3.88 -14.91
CA PHE A 349 -1.95 3.42 -15.98
C PHE A 349 -3.39 3.58 -15.51
N LYS A 350 -4.21 4.25 -16.32
CA LYS A 350 -5.63 4.43 -16.06
C LYS A 350 -6.42 3.41 -16.86
N TYR A 351 -7.14 2.55 -16.15
CA TYR A 351 -8.04 1.55 -16.73
C TYR A 351 -9.45 1.70 -16.18
N GLN A 352 -10.40 1.15 -16.91
CA GLN A 352 -11.77 0.95 -16.44
C GLN A 352 -11.84 -0.22 -15.45
N VAL A 353 -12.87 -0.24 -14.60
CA VAL A 353 -13.09 -1.27 -13.57
C VAL A 353 -12.99 -2.69 -14.14
N ASP A 354 -13.65 -2.97 -15.27
CA ASP A 354 -13.65 -4.31 -15.87
C ASP A 354 -12.25 -4.82 -16.18
N LYS A 355 -11.38 -3.93 -16.67
CA LYS A 355 -9.97 -4.27 -16.92
C LYS A 355 -9.22 -4.55 -15.64
N LEU A 356 -9.49 -3.79 -14.57
CA LEU A 356 -8.86 -4.03 -13.26
C LEU A 356 -9.33 -5.34 -12.65
N MET A 357 -10.62 -5.67 -12.75
CA MET A 357 -11.13 -6.97 -12.30
C MET A 357 -10.44 -8.14 -13.02
N GLN A 358 -10.14 -8.00 -14.33
CA GLN A 358 -9.35 -8.98 -15.06
C GLN A 358 -7.90 -9.08 -14.56
N ILE A 359 -7.26 -7.94 -14.24
CA ILE A 359 -5.89 -7.91 -13.71
C ILE A 359 -5.84 -8.56 -12.33
N GLU A 360 -6.82 -8.29 -11.45
CA GLU A 360 -6.97 -8.98 -10.15
C GLU A 360 -7.11 -10.50 -10.34
N ALA A 361 -8.04 -10.93 -11.20
CA ALA A 361 -8.28 -12.35 -11.47
C ALA A 361 -7.05 -13.09 -12.05
N ASN A 362 -6.17 -12.36 -12.75
CA ASN A 362 -4.90 -12.87 -13.28
C ASN A 362 -3.73 -12.76 -12.27
N GLY A 363 -4.01 -12.58 -10.97
CA GLY A 363 -3.00 -12.49 -9.93
C GLY A 363 -2.22 -11.18 -9.97
N ARG A 364 -2.85 -10.09 -10.38
CA ARG A 364 -2.30 -8.71 -10.43
C ARG A 364 -1.03 -8.56 -11.28
N LYS A 365 -0.83 -9.43 -12.25
CA LYS A 365 0.36 -9.38 -13.12
C LYS A 365 0.35 -8.13 -14.00
N PRO A 366 1.53 -7.55 -14.28
CA PRO A 366 1.68 -6.50 -15.29
C PRO A 366 1.10 -6.94 -16.65
N THR A 367 0.36 -6.02 -17.28
CA THR A 367 -0.19 -6.29 -18.62
C THR A 367 0.89 -6.21 -19.70
N PRO A 368 0.71 -6.82 -20.88
CA PRO A 368 1.64 -6.68 -21.99
C PRO A 368 1.90 -5.22 -22.39
N GLU A 369 0.89 -4.35 -22.27
CA GLU A 369 0.99 -2.92 -22.52
C GLU A 369 1.95 -2.25 -21.52
N MET A 370 1.83 -2.57 -20.22
CA MET A 370 2.74 -2.07 -19.20
C MET A 370 4.18 -2.51 -19.43
N VAL A 371 4.38 -3.79 -19.76
CA VAL A 371 5.70 -4.35 -20.05
C VAL A 371 6.34 -3.64 -21.24
N LYS A 372 5.56 -3.41 -22.28
CA LYS A 372 6.01 -2.69 -23.48
C LYS A 372 6.39 -1.24 -23.15
N GLU A 373 5.60 -0.55 -22.34
CA GLU A 373 5.89 0.84 -21.94
C GLU A 373 7.18 0.92 -21.09
N MET A 374 7.42 -0.06 -20.21
CA MET A 374 8.68 -0.13 -19.44
C MET A 374 9.90 -0.35 -20.35
N SER A 375 9.76 -1.07 -21.44
CA SER A 375 10.85 -1.23 -22.44
C SER A 375 11.17 0.08 -23.15
N TYR A 376 10.16 0.87 -23.49
CA TYR A 376 10.36 2.21 -24.05
C TYR A 376 11.01 3.15 -23.03
N LEU A 377 10.55 3.11 -21.78
CA LEU A 377 11.13 3.89 -20.70
C LEU A 377 12.62 3.55 -20.48
N GLN A 378 12.97 2.26 -20.46
CA GLN A 378 14.36 1.82 -20.35
C GLN A 378 15.23 2.43 -21.45
N SER A 379 14.80 2.31 -22.72
CA SER A 379 15.52 2.86 -23.86
C SER A 379 15.65 4.39 -23.78
N TRP A 380 14.61 5.07 -23.31
CA TRP A 380 14.63 6.52 -23.13
C TRP A 380 15.61 6.94 -22.02
N LEU A 381 15.60 6.25 -20.88
CA LEU A 381 16.52 6.50 -19.77
C LEU A 381 17.98 6.25 -20.18
N GLN A 382 18.25 5.17 -20.93
CA GLN A 382 19.57 4.87 -21.48
C GLN A 382 20.05 6.00 -22.41
N LYS A 383 19.19 6.43 -23.35
CA LYS A 383 19.52 7.51 -24.28
C LYS A 383 19.80 8.83 -23.57
N ARG A 384 18.99 9.17 -22.56
CA ARG A 384 19.09 10.44 -21.83
C ARG A 384 20.23 10.52 -20.85
N SER A 385 20.53 9.39 -20.21
CA SER A 385 21.60 9.33 -19.20
C SER A 385 22.97 8.99 -19.77
N GLY A 386 23.03 8.32 -20.93
CA GLY A 386 24.24 7.71 -21.49
C GLY A 386 24.73 6.50 -20.68
N LYS A 387 23.86 5.87 -19.86
CA LYS A 387 24.21 4.77 -18.95
C LYS A 387 23.55 3.46 -19.37
N ASP A 388 24.10 2.31 -18.93
CA ASP A 388 23.44 0.99 -19.07
C ASP A 388 22.35 0.85 -17.99
N VAL A 389 21.16 1.39 -18.31
CA VAL A 389 20.00 1.34 -17.43
C VAL A 389 19.23 0.05 -17.66
N ARG A 390 18.85 -0.63 -16.57
CA ARG A 390 17.98 -1.81 -16.62
C ARG A 390 16.77 -1.63 -15.75
N ILE A 391 15.60 -2.05 -16.27
CA ILE A 391 14.32 -2.00 -15.57
C ILE A 391 13.86 -3.42 -15.26
N PHE A 392 13.69 -3.72 -13.98
CA PHE A 392 13.15 -4.98 -13.49
C PHE A 392 11.68 -4.79 -13.11
N ILE A 393 10.82 -5.50 -13.80
CA ILE A 393 9.37 -5.42 -13.64
C ILE A 393 8.96 -6.23 -12.41
N PRO A 394 8.10 -5.69 -11.51
CA PRO A 394 7.62 -6.43 -10.34
C PRO A 394 6.65 -7.55 -10.74
N ASP A 395 6.47 -8.53 -9.86
CA ASP A 395 5.55 -9.65 -10.07
C ASP A 395 4.08 -9.22 -10.07
N GLU A 396 3.76 -8.15 -9.33
CA GLU A 396 2.41 -7.59 -9.19
C GLU A 396 2.41 -6.07 -9.44
N VAL A 397 1.31 -5.56 -9.98
CA VAL A 397 1.08 -4.12 -10.10
C VAL A 397 0.47 -3.55 -8.82
N TYR A 398 0.74 -2.30 -8.53
CA TYR A 398 0.11 -1.57 -7.44
C TYR A 398 -1.29 -1.09 -7.86
N ILE A 399 -2.31 -1.82 -7.44
CA ILE A 399 -3.71 -1.45 -7.61
C ILE A 399 -4.16 -0.67 -6.38
N ARG A 400 -4.66 0.55 -6.59
CA ARG A 400 -5.13 1.42 -5.50
C ARG A 400 -6.57 1.16 -5.11
N GLN A 401 -7.41 0.84 -6.09
CA GLN A 401 -8.83 0.57 -5.88
C GLN A 401 -9.36 -0.30 -7.00
N THR A 402 -10.20 -1.26 -6.65
CA THR A 402 -11.03 -2.02 -7.60
C THR A 402 -12.47 -2.02 -7.12
N LEU A 403 -12.66 -2.38 -5.85
CA LEU A 403 -13.96 -2.42 -5.19
C LEU A 403 -13.83 -2.09 -3.70
N ASN A 404 -14.97 -1.79 -3.07
CA ASN A 404 -15.10 -1.61 -1.62
C ASN A 404 -16.35 -2.35 -1.14
N VAL A 405 -16.23 -3.13 -0.06
CA VAL A 405 -17.36 -3.88 0.51
C VAL A 405 -18.38 -2.92 1.08
N ARG A 406 -19.65 -3.14 0.70
CA ARG A 406 -20.80 -2.35 1.14
C ARG A 406 -21.35 -2.85 2.47
N ASP A 407 -21.40 -4.18 2.64
CA ASP A 407 -22.06 -4.84 3.77
C ASP A 407 -21.14 -4.89 4.99
N VAL A 408 -20.80 -3.72 5.53
CA VAL A 408 -20.03 -3.55 6.77
C VAL A 408 -20.90 -2.96 7.88
N VAL A 409 -20.43 -3.04 9.11
CA VAL A 409 -21.19 -2.59 10.30
C VAL A 409 -21.39 -1.08 10.28
N ASP A 410 -20.33 -0.32 10.00
CA ASP A 410 -20.36 1.14 9.92
C ASP A 410 -19.24 1.60 8.94
N PRO A 411 -19.61 1.97 7.71
CA PRO A 411 -18.61 2.38 6.73
C PRO A 411 -18.00 3.73 7.08
N LEU A 412 -16.69 3.88 6.80
CA LEU A 412 -16.01 5.17 6.90
C LEU A 412 -16.21 5.96 5.60
N THR A 413 -16.79 7.16 5.70
CA THR A 413 -17.11 8.01 4.55
C THR A 413 -16.14 9.18 4.40
N GLY A 414 -16.00 9.71 3.18
CA GLY A 414 -15.18 10.91 2.94
C GLY A 414 -15.69 12.14 3.69
N LYS A 415 -17.01 12.28 3.83
CA LYS A 415 -17.63 13.36 4.64
C LYS A 415 -17.22 13.25 6.10
N GLU A 416 -17.28 12.06 6.67
CA GLU A 416 -16.90 11.80 8.06
C GLU A 416 -15.41 12.09 8.29
N ILE A 417 -14.53 11.69 7.36
CA ILE A 417 -13.09 12.00 7.43
C ILE A 417 -12.84 13.50 7.52
N ILE A 418 -13.52 14.32 6.71
CA ILE A 418 -13.39 15.78 6.76
C ILE A 418 -13.88 16.36 8.09
N GLN A 419 -14.87 15.72 8.69
CA GLN A 419 -15.42 16.10 10.00
C GLN A 419 -14.62 15.52 11.18
N GLY A 420 -13.43 14.95 10.95
CA GLY A 420 -12.55 14.39 11.98
C GLY A 420 -12.73 12.89 12.19
N GLY A 421 -13.47 12.21 11.33
CA GLY A 421 -13.66 10.75 11.37
C GLY A 421 -14.63 10.26 12.45
N THR A 422 -14.47 9.01 12.82
CA THR A 422 -15.29 8.34 13.84
C THR A 422 -15.19 9.04 15.20
N GLU A 423 -16.28 9.03 15.97
CA GLU A 423 -16.27 9.57 17.34
C GLU A 423 -15.11 8.97 18.18
N PRO A 424 -14.40 9.78 19.00
CA PRO A 424 -13.25 9.29 19.78
C PRO A 424 -13.55 8.06 20.65
N SER A 425 -14.77 7.95 21.19
CA SER A 425 -15.22 6.80 21.97
C SER A 425 -15.30 5.50 21.16
N LYS A 426 -15.48 5.59 19.85
CA LYS A 426 -15.57 4.48 18.90
C LYS A 426 -14.32 4.30 18.06
N SER A 427 -13.22 4.92 18.40
CA SER A 427 -11.98 4.96 17.63
C SER A 427 -10.95 3.97 18.19
N ILE A 428 -10.16 3.37 17.32
CA ILE A 428 -8.96 2.59 17.69
C ILE A 428 -7.67 3.32 17.32
N GLY A 429 -7.74 4.32 16.48
CA GLY A 429 -6.58 5.04 15.98
C GLY A 429 -6.96 6.32 15.25
N SER A 430 -5.95 7.11 14.95
CA SER A 430 -6.05 8.31 14.13
C SER A 430 -5.08 8.21 12.95
N PHE A 431 -5.42 8.88 11.85
CA PHE A 431 -4.59 8.93 10.65
C PHE A 431 -4.72 10.28 9.97
N SER A 432 -3.72 10.67 9.23
CA SER A 432 -3.76 11.87 8.39
C SER A 432 -3.10 11.61 7.05
N TYR A 433 -3.85 11.87 5.99
CA TYR A 433 -3.36 11.74 4.63
C TYR A 433 -4.19 12.59 3.66
N ASP A 434 -3.60 12.95 2.52
CA ASP A 434 -4.30 13.65 1.45
C ASP A 434 -5.43 12.78 0.85
N PHE A 435 -6.51 13.42 0.40
CA PHE A 435 -7.48 12.78 -0.51
C PHE A 435 -6.85 12.59 -1.90
N ASP A 436 -5.94 11.63 -2.01
CA ASP A 436 -5.17 11.39 -3.23
C ASP A 436 -5.96 10.57 -4.25
N LEU A 437 -6.67 11.27 -5.13
CA LEU A 437 -7.37 10.70 -6.29
C LEU A 437 -6.41 10.46 -7.46
N ARG A 438 -5.39 9.66 -7.23
CA ARG A 438 -4.35 9.38 -8.22
C ARG A 438 -4.94 8.90 -9.55
N GLY A 439 -4.59 9.63 -10.64
CA GLY A 439 -5.14 9.39 -11.97
C GLY A 439 -6.38 10.23 -12.28
N GLY A 440 -6.75 11.17 -11.40
CA GLY A 440 -7.86 12.08 -11.59
C GLY A 440 -9.24 11.40 -11.60
N VAL A 441 -10.26 12.21 -11.56
CA VAL A 441 -11.66 11.84 -11.79
C VAL A 441 -12.20 12.80 -12.83
N THR A 442 -12.74 12.30 -13.92
CA THR A 442 -13.29 13.10 -15.00
C THR A 442 -14.41 14.00 -14.47
N ASN A 443 -14.30 15.30 -14.70
CA ASN A 443 -15.25 16.34 -14.29
C ASN A 443 -15.41 16.53 -12.76
N LEU A 444 -14.44 16.14 -11.95
CA LEU A 444 -14.40 16.47 -10.54
C LEU A 444 -13.56 17.73 -10.31
N GLU A 445 -14.22 18.86 -10.02
CA GLU A 445 -13.54 20.02 -9.42
C GLU A 445 -13.30 19.74 -7.93
N SER A 446 -12.07 19.41 -7.58
CA SER A 446 -11.74 19.08 -6.21
C SER A 446 -11.13 20.28 -5.46
N ARG A 447 -11.92 20.96 -4.65
CA ARG A 447 -11.43 21.78 -3.55
C ARG A 447 -11.38 20.91 -2.29
N ILE A 448 -10.44 19.98 -2.24
CA ILE A 448 -10.31 19.03 -1.15
C ILE A 448 -9.38 19.63 -0.09
N PRO A 449 -9.74 19.56 1.21
CA PRO A 449 -8.83 19.96 2.29
C PRO A 449 -7.50 19.22 2.18
N PRO A 450 -6.36 19.88 2.36
CA PRO A 450 -5.07 19.29 2.03
C PRO A 450 -4.72 18.08 2.88
N LEU A 451 -5.01 18.05 4.17
CA LEU A 451 -4.57 17.00 5.11
C LEU A 451 -5.56 16.83 6.26
N PRO A 452 -6.66 16.09 6.06
CA PRO A 452 -7.57 15.82 7.17
C PRO A 452 -6.88 14.93 8.21
N VAL A 453 -7.02 15.27 9.48
CA VAL A 453 -6.70 14.40 10.62
C VAL A 453 -8.01 13.77 11.08
N TYR A 454 -8.09 12.45 11.09
CA TYR A 454 -9.33 11.75 11.38
C TYR A 454 -9.11 10.50 12.21
N ASN A 455 -10.11 10.17 13.00
CA ASN A 455 -10.19 8.93 13.75
C ASN A 455 -10.85 7.83 12.89
N PHE A 456 -10.51 6.58 13.17
CA PHE A 456 -11.15 5.42 12.57
C PHE A 456 -11.32 4.28 13.57
N GLY A 457 -12.34 3.45 13.34
CA GLY A 457 -12.64 2.27 14.12
C GLY A 457 -12.39 0.98 13.34
N ILE A 458 -12.84 -0.15 13.90
CA ILE A 458 -12.85 -1.44 13.24
C ILE A 458 -14.14 -1.72 12.46
N GLU A 459 -15.19 -0.96 12.71
CA GLU A 459 -16.55 -1.22 12.22
C GLU A 459 -16.65 -1.18 10.69
N SER A 460 -15.80 -0.36 10.05
CA SER A 460 -15.68 -0.32 8.58
C SER A 460 -15.01 -1.57 7.98
N ALA A 461 -14.38 -2.39 8.81
CA ALA A 461 -13.81 -3.67 8.41
C ALA A 461 -14.69 -4.87 8.77
N LEU A 462 -15.67 -4.73 9.66
CA LEU A 462 -16.49 -5.85 10.14
C LEU A 462 -17.70 -6.07 9.22
N ALA A 463 -17.85 -7.29 8.69
CA ALA A 463 -19.01 -7.63 7.87
C ALA A 463 -20.31 -7.60 8.70
N SER A 464 -21.36 -6.97 8.17
CA SER A 464 -22.68 -6.89 8.83
C SER A 464 -23.54 -8.13 8.59
N SER A 465 -23.45 -8.72 7.39
CA SER A 465 -24.25 -9.86 6.97
C SER A 465 -23.63 -11.22 7.32
N VAL A 466 -22.28 -11.29 7.49
CA VAL A 466 -21.51 -12.48 7.87
C VAL A 466 -20.77 -12.21 9.16
N ASN A 467 -21.30 -12.69 10.27
CA ASN A 467 -20.96 -12.23 11.62
C ASN A 467 -19.58 -12.66 12.14
N ASN A 468 -18.87 -13.54 11.44
CA ASN A 468 -17.50 -13.98 11.76
C ASN A 468 -16.49 -13.61 10.69
N LEU A 469 -16.78 -12.61 9.84
CA LEU A 469 -15.90 -12.16 8.77
C LEU A 469 -15.54 -10.69 8.97
N ALA A 470 -14.27 -10.36 8.75
CA ALA A 470 -13.77 -8.99 8.60
C ALA A 470 -13.02 -8.85 7.27
N ILE A 471 -12.98 -7.63 6.74
CA ILE A 471 -12.29 -7.26 5.49
C ILE A 471 -11.31 -6.13 5.82
N VAL A 472 -10.02 -6.38 5.65
CA VAL A 472 -8.96 -5.41 5.93
C VAL A 472 -8.18 -5.12 4.65
N GLY A 473 -7.89 -3.85 4.42
CA GLY A 473 -7.17 -3.41 3.24
C GLY A 473 -7.99 -2.42 2.42
N ARG A 474 -7.54 -2.13 1.21
CA ARG A 474 -8.16 -1.14 0.33
C ARG A 474 -9.61 -1.45 -0.06
N SER A 475 -10.05 -2.68 0.08
CA SER A 475 -11.44 -3.12 -0.18
C SER A 475 -12.35 -3.12 1.05
N SER A 476 -11.90 -2.65 2.22
CA SER A 476 -12.75 -2.43 3.39
C SER A 476 -13.92 -1.49 3.07
N GLY A 477 -14.82 -1.28 4.00
CA GLY A 477 -15.98 -0.40 3.89
C GLY A 477 -15.63 1.09 3.87
N TYR A 478 -14.77 1.49 2.95
CA TYR A 478 -14.48 2.89 2.63
C TYR A 478 -15.44 3.34 1.54
N ILE A 479 -16.18 4.43 1.77
CA ILE A 479 -17.22 4.91 0.87
C ILE A 479 -16.96 6.35 0.44
N GLY A 480 -17.26 6.66 -0.83
CA GLY A 480 -17.04 7.97 -1.42
C GLY A 480 -15.55 8.32 -1.43
N MET A 481 -15.22 9.55 -1.05
CA MET A 481 -13.83 10.03 -1.05
C MET A 481 -12.92 9.28 -0.05
N ALA A 482 -13.49 8.57 0.93
CA ALA A 482 -12.70 7.75 1.86
C ALA A 482 -11.83 6.70 1.16
N VAL A 483 -12.23 6.22 -0.02
CA VAL A 483 -11.43 5.24 -0.80
C VAL A 483 -10.05 5.77 -1.17
N SER A 484 -9.90 7.09 -1.35
CA SER A 484 -8.62 7.71 -1.73
C SER A 484 -7.62 7.77 -0.58
N VAL A 485 -8.09 7.67 0.65
CA VAL A 485 -7.29 7.62 1.89
C VAL A 485 -7.19 6.18 2.39
N GLY A 486 -8.31 5.45 2.42
CA GLY A 486 -8.38 4.07 2.88
C GLY A 486 -7.55 3.06 2.07
N ARG A 487 -7.08 3.45 0.87
CA ARG A 487 -6.15 2.64 0.06
C ARG A 487 -4.70 2.67 0.55
N ILE A 488 -4.36 3.55 1.49
CA ILE A 488 -2.99 3.71 1.98
C ILE A 488 -2.62 2.49 2.82
N ALA A 489 -1.48 1.87 2.52
CA ALA A 489 -1.04 0.65 3.20
C ALA A 489 -0.93 0.86 4.72
N THR A 490 -0.44 2.01 5.15
CA THR A 490 -0.18 2.34 6.55
C THR A 490 -1.45 2.33 7.40
N VAL A 491 -2.53 3.03 6.98
CA VAL A 491 -3.81 3.01 7.73
C VAL A 491 -4.42 1.61 7.77
N ASN A 492 -4.26 0.84 6.69
CA ASN A 492 -4.73 -0.55 6.66
C ASN A 492 -3.94 -1.46 7.61
N ILE A 493 -2.64 -1.19 7.82
CA ILE A 493 -1.83 -1.91 8.80
C ILE A 493 -2.33 -1.61 10.23
N TYR A 494 -2.65 -0.35 10.52
CA TYR A 494 -3.23 0.05 11.81
C TYR A 494 -4.58 -0.63 12.04
N GLN A 495 -5.46 -0.61 11.04
CA GLN A 495 -6.76 -1.29 11.09
C GLN A 495 -6.59 -2.81 11.24
N GLY A 496 -5.65 -3.41 10.49
CA GLY A 496 -5.35 -4.84 10.57
C GLY A 496 -4.94 -5.28 11.97
N GLN A 497 -4.07 -4.51 12.64
CA GLN A 497 -3.71 -4.73 14.04
C GLN A 497 -4.97 -4.73 14.94
N GLY A 498 -5.84 -3.73 14.81
CA GLY A 498 -7.06 -3.63 15.60
C GLY A 498 -8.05 -4.77 15.33
N VAL A 499 -8.28 -5.10 14.06
CA VAL A 499 -9.16 -6.22 13.67
C VAL A 499 -8.61 -7.56 14.16
N GLY A 500 -7.28 -7.75 14.16
CA GLY A 500 -6.65 -8.92 14.75
C GLY A 500 -6.95 -9.06 16.25
N VAL A 501 -6.85 -7.95 16.99
CA VAL A 501 -7.25 -7.91 18.42
C VAL A 501 -8.73 -8.25 18.58
N ALA A 502 -9.62 -7.65 17.78
CA ALA A 502 -11.05 -7.91 17.84
C ALA A 502 -11.39 -9.39 17.57
N ALA A 503 -10.75 -10.00 16.56
CA ALA A 503 -10.92 -11.43 16.25
C ALA A 503 -10.43 -12.34 17.39
N GLY A 504 -9.33 -11.98 18.03
CA GLY A 504 -8.83 -12.67 19.22
C GLY A 504 -9.79 -12.58 20.40
N LEU A 505 -10.37 -11.40 20.65
CA LEU A 505 -11.38 -11.18 21.68
C LEU A 505 -12.67 -11.95 21.38
N ALA A 506 -13.16 -11.90 20.16
CA ALA A 506 -14.37 -12.63 19.73
C ALA A 506 -14.20 -14.12 19.98
N SER A 507 -13.05 -14.69 19.64
CA SER A 507 -12.74 -16.10 19.87
C SER A 507 -12.65 -16.45 21.37
N LYS A 508 -11.99 -15.59 22.17
CA LYS A 508 -11.90 -15.80 23.63
C LYS A 508 -13.25 -15.78 24.34
N TRP A 509 -14.14 -14.90 23.91
CA TRP A 509 -15.44 -14.71 24.55
C TRP A 509 -16.53 -15.60 23.93
N GLY A 510 -16.24 -16.31 22.84
CA GLY A 510 -17.23 -17.13 22.13
C GLY A 510 -18.36 -16.34 21.53
N VAL A 511 -18.13 -15.08 21.11
CA VAL A 511 -19.14 -14.18 20.54
C VAL A 511 -18.86 -13.92 19.06
N PRO A 512 -19.86 -13.50 18.28
CA PRO A 512 -19.65 -13.08 16.88
C PRO A 512 -18.66 -11.92 16.76
N LEU A 513 -17.80 -11.95 15.73
CA LEU A 513 -16.75 -10.94 15.52
C LEU A 513 -17.37 -9.54 15.37
N ASN A 514 -18.47 -9.39 14.64
CA ASN A 514 -19.11 -8.11 14.39
C ASN A 514 -19.86 -7.53 15.63
N THR A 515 -19.81 -8.20 16.77
CA THR A 515 -20.29 -7.66 18.06
C THR A 515 -19.16 -7.05 18.91
N ILE A 516 -17.91 -7.22 18.47
CA ILE A 516 -16.76 -6.56 19.11
C ILE A 516 -16.73 -5.09 18.65
N THR A 517 -16.67 -4.18 19.60
CA THR A 517 -16.62 -2.74 19.33
C THR A 517 -15.19 -2.21 19.32
N SER A 518 -14.97 -1.09 18.66
CA SER A 518 -13.69 -0.37 18.69
C SER A 518 -13.25 -0.03 20.12
N SER A 519 -14.19 0.33 21.01
CA SER A 519 -13.87 0.61 22.42
C SER A 519 -13.26 -0.60 23.15
N LYS A 520 -13.84 -1.79 22.98
CA LYS A 520 -13.30 -3.03 23.57
C LYS A 520 -11.93 -3.41 22.98
N THR A 521 -11.80 -3.22 21.67
CA THR A 521 -10.55 -3.45 20.93
C THR A 521 -9.44 -2.52 21.43
N ARG A 522 -9.76 -1.24 21.61
CA ARG A 522 -8.84 -0.23 22.12
C ARG A 522 -8.36 -0.57 23.54
N GLY A 523 -9.28 -0.90 24.45
CA GLY A 523 -8.89 -1.30 25.81
C GLY A 523 -7.90 -2.47 25.80
N LYS A 524 -8.10 -3.45 24.89
CA LYS A 524 -7.16 -4.57 24.76
C LYS A 524 -5.82 -4.17 24.13
N LEU A 525 -5.81 -3.22 23.18
CA LEU A 525 -4.57 -2.64 22.66
C LEU A 525 -3.78 -1.94 23.77
N GLU A 526 -4.44 -1.21 24.64
CA GLU A 526 -3.83 -0.55 25.80
C GLU A 526 -3.19 -1.57 26.75
N ASP A 527 -3.92 -2.64 27.07
CA ASP A 527 -3.39 -3.75 27.90
C ASP A 527 -2.13 -4.38 27.30
N LEU A 528 -2.12 -4.59 25.98
CA LEU A 528 -1.02 -5.26 25.28
C LEU A 528 0.19 -4.37 25.07
N THR A 529 0.00 -3.06 24.96
CA THR A 529 1.07 -2.10 24.63
C THR A 529 1.59 -1.35 25.87
N GLY A 530 0.85 -1.34 26.97
CA GLY A 530 1.15 -0.53 28.14
C GLY A 530 1.03 0.97 27.88
N LYS A 531 0.38 1.38 26.78
CA LYS A 531 0.21 2.78 26.39
C LYS A 531 -1.24 3.20 26.52
N THR A 532 -1.45 4.37 27.09
CA THR A 532 -2.77 5.00 27.11
C THR A 532 -3.20 5.37 25.69
N THR A 533 -4.38 4.94 25.28
CA THR A 533 -4.96 5.31 24.00
C THR A 533 -5.66 6.64 24.09
N TYR A 534 -4.91 7.68 24.25
CA TYR A 534 -5.47 8.99 23.92
C TYR A 534 -5.17 9.27 22.45
N LEU A 535 -6.21 9.28 21.63
CA LEU A 535 -6.14 9.58 20.23
C LEU A 535 -6.73 10.97 20.03
N SER A 536 -5.86 11.96 20.09
CA SER A 536 -6.22 13.37 19.91
C SER A 536 -6.32 13.78 18.43
N GLY A 537 -6.31 12.79 17.53
CA GLY A 537 -6.17 13.05 16.09
C GLY A 537 -7.41 13.58 15.38
N ARG A 538 -8.53 13.73 16.08
CA ARG A 538 -9.74 14.28 15.46
C ARG A 538 -9.64 15.78 15.27
N ASP A 539 -9.59 16.22 14.01
CA ASP A 539 -9.61 17.63 13.65
C ASP A 539 -10.88 17.96 12.86
N THR A 540 -11.74 18.79 13.47
CA THR A 540 -12.98 19.27 12.86
C THR A 540 -12.85 20.68 12.27
N SER A 541 -11.64 21.25 12.24
CA SER A 541 -11.39 22.63 11.81
C SER A 541 -11.64 22.87 10.32
N TYR A 542 -11.70 21.80 9.54
CA TYR A 542 -12.08 21.87 8.14
C TYR A 542 -13.58 22.02 7.90
N GLY A 543 -14.38 22.51 8.83
CA GLY A 543 -15.83 22.71 8.78
C GLY A 543 -16.43 23.29 7.49
N VAL A 544 -15.86 22.92 6.38
CA VAL A 544 -16.34 23.21 5.04
C VAL A 544 -17.57 22.32 4.84
N ASP A 545 -18.67 22.92 4.40
CA ASP A 545 -19.78 22.19 3.79
C ASP A 545 -19.25 21.37 2.59
N TYR A 546 -18.73 20.20 2.90
CA TYR A 546 -18.39 19.23 1.87
C TYR A 546 -19.68 18.75 1.25
N LYS A 547 -20.06 19.39 0.17
CA LYS A 547 -21.07 18.83 -0.71
C LYS A 547 -20.40 17.67 -1.43
N GLU A 548 -20.74 16.45 -1.02
CA GLU A 548 -20.53 15.31 -1.90
C GLU A 548 -21.03 15.73 -3.27
N VAL A 549 -20.16 15.68 -4.26
CA VAL A 549 -20.52 16.02 -5.63
C VAL A 549 -21.61 15.04 -6.03
N LYS A 550 -22.85 15.53 -6.06
CA LYS A 550 -24.05 14.77 -6.41
C LYS A 550 -24.02 14.42 -7.90
#